data_6bf8ebf82ed8fd287806baea2de57c5e
#
_entry.id   6bf8ebf82ed8fd287806baea2de57c5e
#
_cell.length_a   1.000
_cell.length_b   1.000
_cell.length_c   1.000
_cell.angle_alpha   90.00
_cell.angle_beta   90.00
_cell.angle_gamma   90.00
#
_symmetry.space_group_name_H-M   'P 1'
#
loop_
_entity.id
_entity.type
_entity.pdbx_description
1 polymer ?
#
loop_
_entity_poly.entity_id
_entity_poly.type
_entity_poly.pdbx_seq_one_letter_code
_entity_poly.pdbx_strand_id
1 'polypeptide(L)'
;MRASDAPVTSAFARSGGSVRTRLCEVGPSRRLQPLSAVSLFFIGAVLIVNGLVLHGRIDPKGAAPVNAFVGAVLVAAAGRLAIPSGADEAALAGAAGFLLFGITYLWVALNAWTGHPAGGLGWYCGWASGVSVFLGVVSLVDQNDAKLALLWLLWAVLFATFFAVIALGRSELGHAAGWLAVMEAIVTASVPGGLEMIDRWDGLATAWVVAATVAVLGSFLVLACRRRAVPV
;
A
#
# COMPACT_ATOMS: atom_id res chain seq x y z
N MET A 1 37.52 3.74 -86.85
CA MET A 1 38.43 4.52 -85.99
C MET A 1 37.88 4.66 -84.63
N ARG A 2 38.59 4.19 -83.65
CA ARG A 2 38.40 4.27 -82.16
C ARG A 2 37.24 3.52 -81.53
N ALA A 3 37.61 2.50 -80.94
CA ALA A 3 37.36 1.82 -79.71
C ALA A 3 36.91 2.75 -78.53
N SER A 4 35.96 2.29 -77.76
CA SER A 4 35.78 2.80 -76.43
C SER A 4 35.40 1.62 -75.49
N ASP A 5 36.33 1.40 -74.61
CA ASP A 5 36.26 0.37 -73.55
C ASP A 5 35.15 0.66 -72.53
N ALA A 6 34.42 -0.39 -72.17
CA ALA A 6 33.57 -0.35 -70.98
C ALA A 6 34.18 -1.31 -69.94
N PRO A 7 34.40 -0.85 -68.71
CA PRO A 7 34.83 -1.74 -67.62
C PRO A 7 33.66 -2.50 -67.00
N VAL A 8 33.89 -3.79 -66.88
CA VAL A 8 33.08 -4.72 -66.06
C VAL A 8 33.32 -4.41 -64.62
N THR A 9 32.28 -3.91 -63.90
CA THR A 9 32.27 -3.83 -62.44
C THR A 9 31.39 -4.93 -61.88
N SER A 10 32.06 -5.88 -61.26
CA SER A 10 31.44 -6.98 -60.50
C SER A 10 30.64 -6.45 -59.35
N ALA A 11 29.31 -6.75 -59.33
CA ALA A 11 28.43 -6.53 -58.23
C ALA A 11 28.69 -7.59 -57.14
N PHE A 12 29.40 -7.24 -56.10
CA PHE A 12 29.46 -8.00 -54.86
C PHE A 12 28.34 -7.49 -53.97
N ALA A 13 27.15 -8.10 -54.06
CA ALA A 13 26.09 -7.89 -53.15
C ALA A 13 26.43 -8.54 -51.80
N ARG A 14 26.94 -7.74 -50.86
CA ARG A 14 26.98 -8.14 -49.43
C ARG A 14 25.57 -8.12 -48.90
N SER A 15 25.02 -9.32 -48.66
CA SER A 15 23.84 -9.51 -47.83
C SER A 15 24.20 -9.17 -46.38
N GLY A 16 24.07 -7.91 -46.02
CA GLY A 16 24.13 -7.45 -44.65
C GLY A 16 22.82 -7.83 -43.94
N GLY A 17 22.74 -9.07 -43.49
CA GLY A 17 21.70 -9.46 -42.54
C GLY A 17 21.88 -8.62 -41.27
N SER A 18 21.08 -7.55 -41.16
CA SER A 18 20.87 -6.84 -39.91
C SER A 18 20.23 -7.82 -38.94
N VAL A 19 21.05 -8.47 -38.11
CA VAL A 19 20.61 -9.08 -36.87
C VAL A 19 20.13 -7.92 -36.00
N ARG A 20 18.86 -7.52 -36.17
CA ARG A 20 18.17 -6.75 -35.19
C ARG A 20 18.13 -7.64 -33.96
N THR A 21 19.10 -7.46 -33.06
CA THR A 21 18.99 -7.84 -31.68
C THR A 21 17.69 -7.17 -31.19
N ARG A 22 16.61 -7.93 -31.14
CA ARG A 22 15.46 -7.59 -30.31
C ARG A 22 15.99 -7.62 -28.89
N LEU A 23 16.52 -6.49 -28.45
CA LEU A 23 16.51 -6.19 -27.03
C LEU A 23 15.03 -6.31 -26.66
N CYS A 24 14.67 -7.40 -25.99
CA CYS A 24 13.43 -7.44 -25.23
C CYS A 24 13.49 -6.19 -24.36
N GLU A 25 12.78 -5.13 -24.74
CA GLU A 25 12.39 -4.10 -23.81
C GLU A 25 11.56 -4.83 -22.76
N VAL A 26 12.25 -5.24 -21.71
CA VAL A 26 11.61 -5.54 -20.44
C VAL A 26 11.00 -4.20 -20.07
N GLY A 27 9.71 -4.05 -20.37
CA GLY A 27 8.92 -2.90 -19.93
C GLY A 27 9.20 -2.68 -18.44
N PRO A 28 9.09 -1.44 -17.95
CA PRO A 28 9.38 -1.14 -16.55
C PRO A 28 8.62 -2.15 -15.69
N SER A 29 9.39 -3.05 -15.09
CA SER A 29 8.83 -4.07 -14.21
C SER A 29 8.02 -3.33 -13.16
N ARG A 30 6.75 -3.72 -12.96
CA ARG A 30 5.82 -3.30 -11.89
C ARG A 30 6.37 -3.56 -10.48
N ARG A 31 7.68 -3.67 -10.33
CA ARG A 31 8.30 -3.89 -9.03
C ARG A 31 8.12 -2.64 -8.21
N LEU A 32 7.37 -2.74 -7.12
CA LEU A 32 7.45 -1.76 -6.06
C LEU A 32 8.95 -1.56 -5.78
N GLN A 33 9.38 -0.30 -5.75
CA GLN A 33 10.78 -0.02 -5.46
C GLN A 33 11.13 -0.64 -4.09
N PRO A 34 12.35 -1.13 -3.86
CA PRO A 34 12.71 -1.82 -2.61
C PRO A 34 12.27 -1.09 -1.33
N LEU A 35 12.33 0.25 -1.35
CA LEU A 35 11.86 1.06 -0.21
C LEU A 35 10.34 0.92 0.02
N SER A 36 9.54 0.74 -1.05
CA SER A 36 8.09 0.59 -0.93
C SER A 36 7.73 -0.75 -0.29
N ALA A 37 8.39 -1.85 -0.68
CA ALA A 37 8.17 -3.16 -0.09
C ALA A 37 8.55 -3.17 1.41
N VAL A 38 9.71 -2.59 1.76
CA VAL A 38 10.15 -2.45 3.15
C VAL A 38 9.17 -1.58 3.94
N SER A 39 8.73 -0.46 3.37
CA SER A 39 7.76 0.44 4.01
C SER A 39 6.45 -0.27 4.29
N LEU A 40 5.92 -1.03 3.32
CA LEU A 40 4.71 -1.83 3.49
C LEU A 40 4.88 -2.87 4.61
N PHE A 41 6.01 -3.57 4.66
CA PHE A 41 6.30 -4.53 5.72
C PHE A 41 6.25 -3.90 7.12
N PHE A 42 6.84 -2.71 7.31
CA PHE A 42 6.85 -2.02 8.59
C PHE A 42 5.51 -1.36 8.96
N ILE A 43 4.63 -1.06 7.99
CA ILE A 43 3.21 -0.75 8.26
C ILE A 43 2.58 -1.85 9.11
N GLY A 44 2.87 -3.12 8.79
CA GLY A 44 2.38 -4.25 9.57
C GLY A 44 2.80 -4.19 11.03
N ALA A 45 4.06 -3.88 11.33
CA ALA A 45 4.53 -3.74 12.69
C ALA A 45 3.78 -2.66 13.48
N VAL A 46 3.57 -1.48 12.84
CA VAL A 46 2.83 -0.38 13.47
C VAL A 46 1.36 -0.74 13.70
N LEU A 47 0.69 -1.39 12.75
CA LEU A 47 -0.69 -1.80 12.89
C LEU A 47 -0.86 -2.83 14.01
N ILE A 48 0.07 -3.79 14.17
CA ILE A 48 0.06 -4.73 15.30
C ILE A 48 0.16 -3.96 16.62
N VAL A 49 1.15 -3.06 16.73
CA VAL A 49 1.36 -2.27 17.95
C VAL A 49 0.14 -1.41 18.27
N ASN A 50 -0.43 -0.73 17.27
CA ASN A 50 -1.62 0.10 17.48
C ASN A 50 -2.86 -0.74 17.82
N GLY A 51 -3.00 -1.94 17.25
CA GLY A 51 -4.04 -2.88 17.65
C GLY A 51 -3.92 -3.32 19.11
N LEU A 52 -2.68 -3.56 19.59
CA LEU A 52 -2.40 -3.87 20.99
C LEU A 52 -2.64 -2.68 21.94
N VAL A 53 -2.41 -1.45 21.47
CA VAL A 53 -2.81 -0.23 22.20
C VAL A 53 -4.33 -0.20 22.41
N LEU A 54 -5.11 -0.47 21.34
CA LEU A 54 -6.58 -0.51 21.42
C LEU A 54 -7.10 -1.63 22.34
N HIS A 55 -6.30 -2.67 22.55
CA HIS A 55 -6.58 -3.74 23.52
C HIS A 55 -6.06 -3.44 24.95
N GLY A 56 -5.46 -2.26 25.17
CA GLY A 56 -4.91 -1.89 26.47
C GLY A 56 -3.67 -2.70 26.87
N ARG A 57 -3.00 -3.37 25.90
CA ARG A 57 -1.78 -4.16 26.15
C ARG A 57 -0.51 -3.33 26.10
N ILE A 58 -0.55 -2.22 25.39
CA ILE A 58 0.59 -1.28 25.22
C ILE A 58 0.07 0.12 25.56
N ASP A 59 0.85 0.86 26.34
CA ASP A 59 0.58 2.28 26.59
C ASP A 59 0.77 3.09 25.29
N PRO A 60 -0.10 4.04 24.95
CA PRO A 60 0.04 4.88 23.76
C PRO A 60 1.39 5.57 23.63
N LYS A 61 1.97 6.07 24.73
CA LYS A 61 3.31 6.70 24.72
C LYS A 61 4.40 5.69 24.41
N GLY A 62 4.25 4.44 24.85
CA GLY A 62 5.17 3.35 24.52
C GLY A 62 5.12 2.96 23.03
N ALA A 63 3.95 3.14 22.37
CA ALA A 63 3.79 2.92 20.94
C ALA A 63 4.23 4.10 20.06
N ALA A 64 4.35 5.29 20.62
CA ALA A 64 4.67 6.51 19.86
C ALA A 64 5.97 6.43 19.06
N PRO A 65 7.10 5.90 19.58
CA PRO A 65 8.34 5.81 18.80
C PRO A 65 8.19 5.03 17.49
N VAL A 66 7.56 3.86 17.50
CA VAL A 66 7.39 3.07 16.27
C VAL A 66 6.48 3.78 15.27
N ASN A 67 5.42 4.44 15.74
CA ASN A 67 4.56 5.27 14.90
C ASN A 67 5.36 6.42 14.25
N ALA A 68 6.22 7.11 15.02
CA ALA A 68 7.04 8.21 14.51
C ALA A 68 8.06 7.74 13.47
N PHE A 69 8.82 6.69 13.76
CA PHE A 69 9.84 6.18 12.84
C PHE A 69 9.24 5.65 11.54
N VAL A 70 8.21 4.83 11.61
CA VAL A 70 7.58 4.28 10.40
C VAL A 70 6.85 5.38 9.65
N GLY A 71 6.16 6.29 10.32
CA GLY A 71 5.55 7.45 9.68
C GLY A 71 6.54 8.30 8.90
N ALA A 72 7.73 8.57 9.46
CA ALA A 72 8.79 9.30 8.76
C ALA A 72 9.32 8.53 7.53
N VAL A 73 9.52 7.21 7.65
CA VAL A 73 9.93 6.36 6.52
C VAL A 73 8.89 6.41 5.39
N LEU A 74 7.61 6.37 5.72
CA LEU A 74 6.53 6.43 4.72
C LEU A 74 6.48 7.79 4.00
N VAL A 75 6.68 8.89 4.72
CA VAL A 75 6.77 10.23 4.09
C VAL A 75 7.99 10.30 3.16
N ALA A 76 9.13 9.75 3.56
CA ALA A 76 10.32 9.68 2.71
C ALA A 76 10.07 8.79 1.47
N ALA A 77 9.40 7.64 1.63
CA ALA A 77 9.03 6.75 0.53
C ALA A 77 8.07 7.44 -0.46
N ALA A 78 7.09 8.19 0.04
CA ALA A 78 6.19 8.99 -0.79
C ALA A 78 6.94 10.05 -1.60
N GLY A 79 7.85 10.80 -0.97
CA GLY A 79 8.69 11.76 -1.66
C GLY A 79 9.56 11.12 -2.75
N ARG A 80 10.10 9.93 -2.48
CA ARG A 80 10.89 9.16 -3.46
C ARG A 80 10.09 8.78 -4.70
N LEU A 81 8.79 8.54 -4.56
CA LEU A 81 7.89 8.20 -5.68
C LEU A 81 7.38 9.44 -6.42
N ALA A 82 7.06 10.52 -5.71
CA ALA A 82 6.38 11.69 -6.28
C ALA A 82 7.33 12.75 -6.86
N ILE A 83 8.58 12.88 -6.36
CA ILE A 83 9.50 13.96 -6.73
C ILE A 83 10.17 13.77 -8.11
N PRO A 84 10.52 12.55 -8.58
CA PRO A 84 11.18 12.39 -9.87
C PRO A 84 10.35 12.98 -11.01
N SER A 85 11.02 13.75 -11.92
CA SER A 85 10.39 14.20 -13.15
C SER A 85 9.97 12.99 -13.98
N GLY A 86 8.69 12.91 -14.37
CA GLY A 86 8.13 11.78 -15.12
C GLY A 86 7.56 10.65 -14.23
N ALA A 87 7.24 10.93 -12.97
CA ALA A 87 6.45 10.00 -12.16
C ALA A 87 5.14 9.68 -12.88
N ASP A 88 4.87 8.40 -13.08
CA ASP A 88 3.63 7.92 -13.68
C ASP A 88 2.48 7.90 -12.66
N GLU A 89 1.27 7.64 -13.13
CA GLU A 89 0.07 7.61 -12.30
C GLU A 89 0.15 6.57 -11.17
N ALA A 90 0.78 5.43 -11.41
CA ALA A 90 0.96 4.40 -10.39
C ALA A 90 1.92 4.86 -9.29
N ALA A 91 3.01 5.56 -9.64
CA ALA A 91 3.92 6.16 -8.68
C ALA A 91 3.23 7.24 -7.84
N LEU A 92 2.41 8.08 -8.46
CA LEU A 92 1.64 9.11 -7.74
C LEU A 92 0.59 8.51 -6.80
N ALA A 93 -0.13 7.48 -7.25
CA ALA A 93 -1.08 6.74 -6.41
C ALA A 93 -0.37 6.07 -5.22
N GLY A 94 0.78 5.44 -5.45
CA GLY A 94 1.62 4.86 -4.40
C GLY A 94 2.14 5.90 -3.41
N ALA A 95 2.58 7.07 -3.90
CA ALA A 95 3.01 8.19 -3.06
C ALA A 95 1.86 8.70 -2.17
N ALA A 96 0.66 8.87 -2.74
CA ALA A 96 -0.53 9.28 -1.99
C ALA A 96 -0.85 8.26 -0.88
N GLY A 97 -0.78 6.97 -1.18
CA GLY A 97 -0.97 5.90 -0.21
C GLY A 97 0.03 5.94 0.94
N PHE A 98 1.32 6.09 0.66
CA PHE A 98 2.35 6.20 1.71
C PHE A 98 2.19 7.48 2.55
N LEU A 99 1.80 8.60 1.94
CA LEU A 99 1.50 9.83 2.69
C LEU A 99 0.28 9.63 3.61
N LEU A 100 -0.75 8.95 3.13
CA LEU A 100 -1.95 8.67 3.91
C LEU A 100 -1.61 7.99 5.24
N PHE A 101 -0.85 6.91 5.19
CA PHE A 101 -0.40 6.18 6.38
C PHE A 101 0.68 6.94 7.15
N GLY A 102 1.62 7.57 6.46
CA GLY A 102 2.70 8.33 7.08
C GLY A 102 2.20 9.46 7.97
N ILE A 103 1.25 10.25 7.46
CA ILE A 103 0.61 11.32 8.23
C ILE A 103 -0.18 10.74 9.40
N THR A 104 -0.93 9.65 9.19
CA THR A 104 -1.66 8.97 10.25
C THR A 104 -0.75 8.59 11.41
N TYR A 105 0.35 7.90 11.13
CA TYR A 105 1.25 7.42 12.19
C TYR A 105 2.01 8.54 12.88
N LEU A 106 2.47 9.55 12.13
CA LEU A 106 3.09 10.74 12.74
C LEU A 106 2.10 11.46 13.66
N TRP A 107 0.84 11.57 13.27
CA TRP A 107 -0.19 12.20 14.08
C TRP A 107 -0.52 11.38 15.33
N VAL A 108 -0.61 10.04 15.20
CA VAL A 108 -0.76 9.12 16.37
C VAL A 108 0.39 9.32 17.35
N ALA A 109 1.65 9.37 16.87
CA ALA A 109 2.82 9.59 17.72
C ALA A 109 2.76 10.95 18.41
N LEU A 110 2.43 12.02 17.66
CA LEU A 110 2.32 13.37 18.19
C LEU A 110 1.25 13.45 19.29
N ASN A 111 0.06 12.91 19.05
CA ASN A 111 -1.02 12.91 20.05
C ASN A 111 -0.62 12.12 21.31
N ALA A 112 0.06 10.97 21.16
CA ALA A 112 0.51 10.18 22.29
C ALA A 112 1.55 10.90 23.16
N TRP A 113 2.46 11.68 22.55
CA TRP A 113 3.48 12.44 23.27
C TRP A 113 2.94 13.72 23.92
N THR A 114 2.05 14.42 23.21
CA THR A 114 1.60 15.77 23.63
C THR A 114 0.28 15.73 24.40
N GLY A 115 -0.49 14.65 24.28
CA GLY A 115 -1.84 14.58 24.88
C GLY A 115 -2.88 15.42 24.15
N HIS A 116 -2.63 15.86 22.91
CA HIS A 116 -3.60 16.62 22.14
C HIS A 116 -4.86 15.79 21.83
N PRO A 117 -6.05 16.43 21.74
CA PRO A 117 -7.28 15.73 21.38
C PRO A 117 -7.19 15.02 20.03
N ALA A 118 -7.65 13.79 19.96
CA ALA A 118 -7.57 12.96 18.76
C ALA A 118 -8.67 13.26 17.71
N GLY A 119 -9.60 14.20 17.95
CA GLY A 119 -10.73 14.47 17.08
C GLY A 119 -10.32 14.80 15.64
N GLY A 120 -9.27 15.62 15.45
CA GLY A 120 -8.74 15.93 14.12
C GLY A 120 -8.24 14.70 13.38
N LEU A 121 -7.51 13.81 14.06
CA LEU A 121 -7.08 12.53 13.51
C LEU A 121 -8.28 11.66 13.12
N GLY A 122 -9.34 11.64 13.94
CA GLY A 122 -10.56 10.90 13.63
C GLY A 122 -11.19 11.36 12.31
N TRP A 123 -11.38 12.67 12.10
CA TRP A 123 -11.91 13.22 10.84
C TRP A 123 -10.98 12.98 9.66
N TYR A 124 -9.66 13.04 9.87
CA TYR A 124 -8.68 12.65 8.86
C TYR A 124 -8.86 11.18 8.45
N CYS A 125 -9.11 10.27 9.40
CA CYS A 125 -9.41 8.87 9.09
C CYS A 125 -10.68 8.73 8.23
N GLY A 126 -11.71 9.55 8.47
CA GLY A 126 -12.91 9.59 7.61
C GLY A 126 -12.59 9.94 6.16
N TRP A 127 -11.79 10.99 5.95
CA TRP A 127 -11.31 11.38 4.63
C TRP A 127 -10.42 10.30 4.02
N ALA A 128 -9.50 9.73 4.81
CA ALA A 128 -8.59 8.67 4.40
C ALA A 128 -9.33 7.40 3.93
N SER A 129 -10.46 7.08 4.55
CA SER A 129 -11.34 6.00 4.09
C SER A 129 -11.84 6.24 2.67
N GLY A 130 -12.31 7.46 2.36
CA GLY A 130 -12.73 7.84 1.02
C GLY A 130 -11.58 7.77 0.00
N VAL A 131 -10.39 8.26 0.37
CA VAL A 131 -9.18 8.15 -0.48
C VAL A 131 -8.82 6.68 -0.73
N SER A 132 -8.92 5.83 0.29
CA SER A 132 -8.65 4.39 0.14
C SER A 132 -9.61 3.73 -0.86
N VAL A 133 -10.90 4.10 -0.84
CA VAL A 133 -11.86 3.63 -1.87
C VAL A 133 -11.44 4.10 -3.25
N PHE A 134 -11.09 5.38 -3.40
CA PHE A 134 -10.63 5.94 -4.68
C PHE A 134 -9.40 5.21 -5.21
N LEU A 135 -8.36 5.00 -4.37
CA LEU A 135 -7.15 4.28 -4.75
C LEU A 135 -7.44 2.80 -5.07
N GLY A 136 -8.41 2.20 -4.40
CA GLY A 136 -8.89 0.84 -4.72
C GLY A 136 -9.51 0.76 -6.13
N VAL A 137 -10.32 1.75 -6.51
CA VAL A 137 -10.89 1.84 -7.86
C VAL A 137 -9.78 2.04 -8.91
N VAL A 138 -8.84 2.97 -8.68
CA VAL A 138 -7.68 3.19 -9.56
C VAL A 138 -6.87 1.90 -9.73
N SER A 139 -6.61 1.19 -8.63
CA SER A 139 -5.86 -0.08 -8.67
C SER A 139 -6.59 -1.14 -9.50
N LEU A 140 -7.91 -1.21 -9.39
CA LEU A 140 -8.72 -2.20 -10.13
C LEU A 140 -8.87 -1.85 -11.60
N VAL A 141 -9.20 -0.59 -11.91
CA VAL A 141 -9.62 -0.17 -13.26
C VAL A 141 -8.43 0.24 -14.11
N ASP A 142 -7.55 1.09 -13.59
CA ASP A 142 -6.47 1.68 -14.37
C ASP A 142 -5.19 0.83 -14.31
N GLN A 143 -4.92 0.20 -13.15
CA GLN A 143 -3.72 -0.62 -12.97
C GLN A 143 -3.98 -2.12 -13.22
N ASN A 144 -5.26 -2.54 -13.34
CA ASN A 144 -5.67 -3.95 -13.46
C ASN A 144 -5.05 -4.84 -12.35
N ASP A 145 -4.98 -4.31 -11.13
CA ASP A 145 -4.43 -4.98 -9.95
C ASP A 145 -5.52 -5.24 -8.91
N ALA A 146 -6.21 -6.37 -9.07
CA ALA A 146 -7.27 -6.77 -8.16
C ALA A 146 -6.76 -7.10 -6.75
N LYS A 147 -5.49 -7.54 -6.59
CA LYS A 147 -4.91 -7.80 -5.27
C LYS A 147 -4.74 -6.50 -4.51
N LEU A 148 -4.13 -5.49 -5.12
CA LEU A 148 -3.95 -4.18 -4.51
C LEU A 148 -5.30 -3.50 -4.22
N ALA A 149 -6.28 -3.64 -5.12
CA ALA A 149 -7.64 -3.12 -4.90
C ALA A 149 -8.30 -3.72 -3.64
N LEU A 150 -8.12 -5.03 -3.40
CA LEU A 150 -8.61 -5.69 -2.17
C LEU A 150 -7.91 -5.18 -0.91
N LEU A 151 -6.61 -4.92 -0.97
CA LEU A 151 -5.89 -4.30 0.16
C LEU A 151 -6.43 -2.90 0.46
N TRP A 152 -6.67 -2.08 -0.58
CA TRP A 152 -7.29 -0.76 -0.41
C TRP A 152 -8.69 -0.84 0.20
N LEU A 153 -9.49 -1.84 -0.18
CA LEU A 153 -10.82 -2.06 0.42
C LEU A 153 -10.72 -2.32 1.93
N LEU A 154 -9.78 -3.16 2.35
CA LEU A 154 -9.53 -3.42 3.78
C LEU A 154 -9.10 -2.13 4.50
N TRP A 155 -8.14 -1.38 3.96
CA TRP A 155 -7.71 -0.11 4.55
C TRP A 155 -8.84 0.92 4.61
N ALA A 156 -9.75 0.94 3.63
CA ALA A 156 -10.95 1.79 3.69
C ALA A 156 -11.82 1.43 4.90
N VAL A 157 -12.02 0.15 5.17
CA VAL A 157 -12.78 -0.32 6.34
C VAL A 157 -12.06 0.00 7.65
N LEU A 158 -10.73 -0.15 7.70
CA LEU A 158 -9.92 0.21 8.87
C LEU A 158 -10.03 1.69 9.19
N PHE A 159 -9.82 2.56 8.20
CA PHE A 159 -9.94 4.01 8.38
C PHE A 159 -11.38 4.44 8.76
N ALA A 160 -12.41 3.85 8.13
CA ALA A 160 -13.80 4.09 8.51
C ALA A 160 -14.07 3.67 9.96
N THR A 161 -13.48 2.57 10.40
CA THR A 161 -13.61 2.08 11.78
C THR A 161 -12.93 3.04 12.76
N PHE A 162 -11.73 3.52 12.46
CA PHE A 162 -11.05 4.53 13.28
C PHE A 162 -11.81 5.87 13.31
N PHE A 163 -12.37 6.30 12.17
CA PHE A 163 -13.26 7.45 12.15
C PHE A 163 -14.43 7.27 13.10
N ALA A 164 -15.11 6.12 13.04
CA ALA A 164 -16.25 5.83 13.91
C ALA A 164 -15.84 5.84 15.39
N VAL A 165 -14.71 5.23 15.75
CA VAL A 165 -14.23 5.17 17.14
C VAL A 165 -13.79 6.55 17.64
N ILE A 166 -12.98 7.28 16.85
CA ILE A 166 -12.27 8.47 17.32
C ILE A 166 -13.14 9.74 17.15
N ALA A 167 -13.74 9.94 15.96
CA ALA A 167 -14.51 11.15 15.68
C ALA A 167 -15.97 11.05 16.08
N LEU A 168 -16.59 9.86 15.90
CA LEU A 168 -18.01 9.67 16.24
C LEU A 168 -18.22 9.09 17.66
N GLY A 169 -17.15 8.86 18.41
CA GLY A 169 -17.22 8.38 19.80
C GLY A 169 -17.77 6.95 19.97
N ARG A 170 -17.72 6.11 18.89
CA ARG A 170 -18.25 4.74 18.91
C ARG A 170 -17.26 3.81 19.63
N SER A 171 -17.04 4.06 20.92
CA SER A 171 -16.07 3.32 21.76
C SER A 171 -16.35 1.82 21.83
N GLU A 172 -17.59 1.38 21.64
CA GLU A 172 -17.99 -0.03 21.57
C GLU A 172 -17.30 -0.78 20.43
N LEU A 173 -16.85 -0.09 19.38
CA LEU A 173 -16.08 -0.67 18.27
C LEU A 173 -14.58 -0.80 18.58
N GLY A 174 -14.07 -0.18 19.65
CA GLY A 174 -12.63 -0.11 19.93
C GLY A 174 -11.93 -1.48 19.95
N HIS A 175 -12.57 -2.49 20.56
CA HIS A 175 -12.02 -3.84 20.58
C HIS A 175 -12.02 -4.50 19.19
N ALA A 176 -13.10 -4.35 18.42
CA ALA A 176 -13.17 -4.85 17.04
C ALA A 176 -12.16 -4.13 16.14
N ALA A 177 -11.97 -2.81 16.32
CA ALA A 177 -10.97 -2.02 15.63
C ALA A 177 -9.54 -2.50 15.92
N GLY A 178 -9.24 -2.85 17.18
CA GLY A 178 -7.93 -3.40 17.56
C GLY A 178 -7.64 -4.74 16.86
N TRP A 179 -8.60 -5.65 16.82
CA TRP A 179 -8.48 -6.91 16.10
C TRP A 179 -8.40 -6.71 14.58
N LEU A 180 -9.20 -5.79 14.02
CA LEU A 180 -9.12 -5.46 12.59
C LEU A 180 -7.72 -4.98 12.23
N ALA A 181 -7.15 -4.06 13.03
CA ALA A 181 -5.79 -3.57 12.82
C ALA A 181 -4.74 -4.69 12.83
N VAL A 182 -4.83 -5.64 13.78
CA VAL A 182 -3.91 -6.78 13.87
C VAL A 182 -4.05 -7.72 12.66
N MET A 183 -5.29 -8.05 12.27
CA MET A 183 -5.53 -8.92 11.12
C MET A 183 -5.05 -8.27 9.82
N GLU A 184 -5.36 -7.00 9.61
CA GLU A 184 -4.91 -6.27 8.44
C GLU A 184 -3.39 -6.07 8.42
N ALA A 185 -2.76 -5.88 9.57
CA ALA A 185 -1.29 -5.85 9.67
C ALA A 185 -0.63 -7.05 9.02
N ILE A 186 -1.21 -8.23 9.19
CA ILE A 186 -0.69 -9.48 8.64
C ILE A 186 -1.06 -9.60 7.15
N VAL A 187 -2.36 -9.45 6.83
CA VAL A 187 -2.92 -9.75 5.51
C VAL A 187 -2.57 -8.68 4.48
N THR A 188 -2.52 -7.40 4.88
CA THR A 188 -2.38 -6.29 3.93
C THR A 188 -0.99 -5.67 3.91
N ALA A 189 -0.17 -5.93 4.93
CA ALA A 189 1.10 -5.25 5.08
C ALA A 189 2.27 -6.21 5.27
N SER A 190 2.33 -6.99 6.37
CA SER A 190 3.49 -7.85 6.65
C SER A 190 3.69 -8.94 5.61
N VAL A 191 2.63 -9.68 5.25
CA VAL A 191 2.73 -10.75 4.25
C VAL A 191 2.97 -10.20 2.84
N PRO A 192 2.17 -9.23 2.33
CA PRO A 192 2.45 -8.64 1.02
C PRO A 192 3.84 -8.00 0.94
N GLY A 193 4.22 -7.16 1.91
CA GLY A 193 5.53 -6.52 1.93
C GLY A 193 6.68 -7.53 1.98
N GLY A 194 6.54 -8.60 2.77
CA GLY A 194 7.51 -9.70 2.82
C GLY A 194 7.63 -10.44 1.49
N LEU A 195 6.50 -10.75 0.85
CA LEU A 195 6.48 -11.43 -0.45
C LEU A 195 7.05 -10.54 -1.57
N GLU A 196 6.78 -9.22 -1.54
CA GLU A 196 7.40 -8.26 -2.45
C GLU A 196 8.92 -8.19 -2.31
N MET A 197 9.45 -8.20 -1.08
CA MET A 197 10.90 -8.17 -0.85
C MET A 197 11.62 -9.38 -1.44
N ILE A 198 10.94 -10.53 -1.57
CA ILE A 198 11.51 -11.76 -2.14
C ILE A 198 10.98 -12.09 -3.55
N ASP A 199 10.31 -11.14 -4.21
CA ASP A 199 9.77 -11.24 -5.58
C ASP A 199 8.77 -12.42 -5.75
N ARG A 200 7.91 -12.63 -4.74
CA ARG A 200 6.91 -13.71 -4.72
C ARG A 200 5.46 -13.23 -4.71
N TRP A 201 5.23 -11.93 -4.56
CA TRP A 201 3.87 -11.38 -4.50
C TRP A 201 3.07 -11.62 -5.77
N ASP A 202 3.68 -11.43 -6.94
CA ASP A 202 3.01 -11.63 -8.22
C ASP A 202 2.58 -13.08 -8.44
N GLY A 203 3.35 -14.03 -7.93
CA GLY A 203 3.03 -15.46 -7.99
C GLY A 203 1.92 -15.91 -7.05
N LEU A 204 1.49 -15.08 -6.09
CA LEU A 204 0.38 -15.40 -5.20
C LEU A 204 -0.95 -15.29 -5.95
N ALA A 205 -1.73 -16.38 -5.96
CA ALA A 205 -3.05 -16.38 -6.61
C ALA A 205 -4.01 -15.39 -5.91
N THR A 206 -4.73 -14.59 -6.69
CA THR A 206 -5.71 -13.60 -6.19
C THR A 206 -6.77 -14.25 -5.29
N ALA A 207 -7.12 -15.51 -5.53
CA ALA A 207 -8.07 -16.26 -4.71
C ALA A 207 -7.67 -16.30 -3.22
N TRP A 208 -6.37 -16.38 -2.89
CA TRP A 208 -5.91 -16.34 -1.51
C TRP A 208 -6.13 -14.96 -0.87
N VAL A 209 -5.93 -13.88 -1.63
CA VAL A 209 -6.17 -12.52 -1.14
C VAL A 209 -7.67 -12.31 -0.92
N VAL A 210 -8.51 -12.79 -1.83
CA VAL A 210 -9.99 -12.77 -1.67
C VAL A 210 -10.40 -13.53 -0.40
N ALA A 211 -9.91 -14.75 -0.22
CA ALA A 211 -10.24 -15.56 0.95
C ALA A 211 -9.83 -14.87 2.26
N ALA A 212 -8.62 -14.30 2.29
CA ALA A 212 -8.13 -13.54 3.44
C ALA A 212 -8.99 -12.28 3.71
N THR A 213 -9.35 -11.54 2.66
CA THR A 213 -10.25 -10.37 2.77
C THR A 213 -11.59 -10.75 3.37
N VAL A 214 -12.22 -11.81 2.87
CA VAL A 214 -13.50 -12.31 3.41
C VAL A 214 -13.36 -12.75 4.86
N ALA A 215 -12.28 -13.43 5.22
CA ALA A 215 -12.02 -13.85 6.59
C ALA A 215 -11.83 -12.67 7.54
N VAL A 216 -11.08 -11.63 7.14
CA VAL A 216 -10.87 -10.40 7.93
C VAL A 216 -12.19 -9.67 8.14
N LEU A 217 -12.94 -9.39 7.07
CA LEU A 217 -14.21 -8.67 7.16
C LEU A 217 -15.26 -9.46 7.93
N GLY A 218 -15.36 -10.78 7.70
CA GLY A 218 -16.28 -11.65 8.45
C GLY A 218 -15.96 -11.68 9.94
N SER A 219 -14.70 -11.81 10.31
CA SER A 219 -14.23 -11.76 11.70
C SER A 219 -14.54 -10.41 12.36
N PHE A 220 -14.26 -9.31 11.64
CA PHE A 220 -14.58 -7.96 12.13
C PHE A 220 -16.07 -7.78 12.38
N LEU A 221 -16.92 -8.18 11.43
CA LEU A 221 -18.39 -8.08 11.59
C LEU A 221 -18.89 -8.87 12.81
N VAL A 222 -18.41 -10.10 12.99
CA VAL A 222 -18.76 -10.92 14.15
C VAL A 222 -18.37 -10.23 15.47
N LEU A 223 -17.15 -9.66 15.53
CA LEU A 223 -16.66 -8.97 16.74
C LEU A 223 -17.44 -7.68 17.00
N ALA A 224 -17.75 -6.90 15.95
CA ALA A 224 -18.52 -5.66 16.05
C ALA A 224 -19.97 -5.92 16.50
N CYS A 225 -20.61 -6.99 16.00
CA CYS A 225 -21.97 -7.35 16.36
C CYS A 225 -22.09 -7.92 17.79
N ARG A 226 -21.15 -8.76 18.21
CA ARG A 226 -21.18 -9.37 19.56
C ARG A 226 -21.14 -8.34 20.69
N ARG A 227 -20.43 -7.22 20.50
CA ARG A 227 -20.32 -6.15 21.50
C ARG A 227 -21.58 -5.29 21.63
N ARG A 228 -22.46 -5.27 20.61
CA ARG A 228 -23.76 -4.59 20.68
C ARG A 228 -24.81 -5.39 21.46
N ALA A 229 -24.58 -6.69 21.67
CA ALA A 229 -25.54 -7.59 22.28
C ALA A 229 -25.38 -7.72 23.80
N VAL A 230 -24.42 -7.07 24.44
CA VAL A 230 -24.26 -7.05 25.91
C VAL A 230 -24.84 -5.72 26.41
N PRO A 231 -26.07 -5.70 26.96
CA PRO A 231 -26.57 -4.52 27.65
C PRO A 231 -25.72 -4.26 28.91
N VAL A 232 -25.37 -3.00 29.12
CA VAL A 232 -24.79 -2.53 30.40
C VAL A 232 -25.85 -2.59 31.48
#